data_1b48a19dd85b8b6b3e0061922d58fc39
#
_entry.id   1b48a19dd85b8b6b3e0061922d58fc39
#
_cell.length_a   1.000
_cell.length_b   1.000
_cell.length_c   1.000
_cell.angle_alpha   90.00
_cell.angle_beta   90.00
_cell.angle_gamma   90.00
#
_symmetry.space_group_name_H-M   'P 1'
#
loop_
_entity.id
_entity.type
_entity.pdbx_description
1 polymer ?
#
loop_
_entity_poly.entity_id
_entity_poly.type
_entity_poly.pdbx_seq_one_letter_code
_entity_poly.pdbx_strand_id
1 'polypeptide(L)'
;MINTFQAQHGFQKIGAYHLEADGTVGRSNEVQITMRKPLVYGIFCDGICKYLGKTIQGYSRPLNYHKNDVMKTVRDGIEASLKNGMSVEVYAKENDLVLRHEGLELNAVEAIEQALITRHTPEWNSFVQAASTSREDAQ
;
A
#
# COMPACT_ATOMS: atom_id res chain seq x y z
N MET A 1 -11.72 -5.39 8.72
CA MET A 1 -10.74 -4.41 8.19
C MET A 1 -10.81 -4.30 6.67
N ILE A 2 -10.58 -5.38 5.94
CA ILE A 2 -10.67 -5.32 4.47
C ILE A 2 -12.06 -4.88 3.97
N ASN A 3 -13.11 -5.33 4.63
CA ASN A 3 -14.47 -4.93 4.25
C ASN A 3 -14.69 -3.42 4.36
N THR A 4 -14.06 -2.76 5.34
CA THR A 4 -14.10 -1.32 5.49
C THR A 4 -13.47 -0.62 4.29
N PHE A 5 -12.29 -1.11 3.86
CA PHE A 5 -11.62 -0.53 2.70
C PHE A 5 -12.41 -0.69 1.42
N GLN A 6 -13.05 -1.84 1.24
CA GLN A 6 -13.89 -2.06 0.07
C GLN A 6 -15.16 -1.23 0.11
N ALA A 7 -15.87 -1.24 1.23
CA ALA A 7 -17.17 -0.58 1.35
C ALA A 7 -17.07 0.94 1.45
N GLN A 8 -16.13 1.45 2.24
CA GLN A 8 -16.01 2.89 2.50
C GLN A 8 -15.05 3.60 1.56
N HIS A 9 -14.01 2.91 1.10
CA HIS A 9 -12.95 3.55 0.33
C HIS A 9 -12.85 3.05 -1.12
N GLY A 10 -13.64 2.04 -1.50
CA GLY A 10 -13.70 1.55 -2.87
C GLY A 10 -12.47 0.80 -3.34
N PHE A 11 -11.69 0.23 -2.43
CA PHE A 11 -10.53 -0.57 -2.79
C PHE A 11 -10.94 -1.88 -3.45
N GLN A 12 -10.18 -2.32 -4.45
CA GLN A 12 -10.39 -3.58 -5.14
C GLN A 12 -9.11 -4.39 -5.12
N LYS A 13 -9.25 -5.71 -5.05
CA LYS A 13 -8.09 -6.61 -5.07
C LYS A 13 -7.41 -6.53 -6.43
N ILE A 14 -6.09 -6.34 -6.42
CA ILE A 14 -5.28 -6.28 -7.64
C ILE A 14 -4.28 -7.43 -7.75
N GLY A 15 -4.05 -8.16 -6.68
CA GLY A 15 -3.15 -9.28 -6.67
C GLY A 15 -2.90 -9.82 -5.28
N ALA A 16 -1.94 -10.73 -5.19
CA ALA A 16 -1.53 -11.35 -3.93
C ALA A 16 -0.07 -11.76 -4.00
N TYR A 17 0.55 -11.88 -2.84
CA TYR A 17 1.86 -12.50 -2.69
C TYR A 17 1.69 -13.91 -2.15
N HIS A 18 2.62 -14.81 -2.50
CA HIS A 18 2.60 -16.21 -2.06
C HIS A 18 4.04 -16.76 -1.97
N LEU A 19 4.19 -17.87 -1.26
CA LEU A 19 5.48 -18.57 -1.23
C LEU A 19 5.55 -19.55 -2.41
N GLU A 20 6.68 -19.51 -3.10
CA GLU A 20 7.02 -20.51 -4.11
C GLU A 20 7.53 -21.79 -3.45
N ALA A 21 7.64 -22.87 -4.23
CA ALA A 21 8.12 -24.14 -3.73
C ALA A 21 9.55 -24.07 -3.16
N ASP A 22 10.38 -23.15 -3.68
CA ASP A 22 11.75 -22.95 -3.22
C ASP A 22 11.86 -21.99 -2.00
N GLY A 23 10.74 -21.53 -1.47
CA GLY A 23 10.69 -20.62 -0.33
C GLY A 23 10.82 -19.15 -0.67
N THR A 24 10.97 -18.80 -1.95
CA THR A 24 10.97 -17.39 -2.37
C THR A 24 9.55 -16.85 -2.46
N VAL A 25 9.42 -15.51 -2.47
CA VAL A 25 8.13 -14.85 -2.60
C VAL A 25 7.81 -14.62 -4.06
N GLY A 26 6.66 -15.11 -4.50
CA GLY A 26 6.10 -14.83 -5.81
C GLY A 26 4.84 -13.97 -5.69
N ARG A 27 4.28 -13.63 -6.83
CA ARG A 27 3.03 -12.86 -6.87
C ARG A 27 2.10 -13.40 -7.93
N SER A 28 0.81 -13.14 -7.71
CA SER A 28 -0.22 -13.23 -8.75
C SER A 28 -0.86 -11.86 -8.91
N ASN A 29 -1.18 -11.48 -10.14
CA ASN A 29 -1.82 -10.19 -10.40
C ASN A 29 -3.13 -10.40 -11.16
N GLU A 30 -4.14 -9.60 -10.78
CA GLU A 30 -5.47 -9.62 -11.38
C GLU A 30 -5.68 -8.42 -12.31
N VAL A 31 -4.64 -7.61 -12.53
CA VAL A 31 -4.68 -6.41 -13.37
C VAL A 31 -3.42 -6.37 -14.25
N GLN A 32 -3.48 -5.54 -15.31
CA GLN A 32 -2.30 -5.27 -16.14
C GLN A 32 -1.35 -4.35 -15.39
N ILE A 33 -0.18 -4.86 -15.04
CA ILE A 33 0.82 -4.12 -14.25
C ILE A 33 1.53 -3.02 -15.04
N THR A 34 1.41 -3.02 -16.36
CA THR A 34 2.06 -2.02 -17.23
C THR A 34 1.31 -0.70 -17.32
N MET A 35 0.07 -0.64 -16.84
CA MET A 35 -0.74 0.59 -16.88
C MET A 35 -0.23 1.59 -15.84
N ARG A 36 0.09 2.80 -16.30
CA ARG A 36 0.46 3.90 -15.42
C ARG A 36 -0.79 4.66 -14.98
N LYS A 37 -1.09 4.62 -13.69
CA LYS A 37 -2.23 5.34 -13.11
C LYS A 37 -1.90 5.76 -11.69
N PRO A 38 -2.35 6.96 -11.27
CA PRO A 38 -2.27 7.32 -9.87
C PRO A 38 -3.18 6.41 -9.05
N LEU A 39 -2.66 5.84 -7.99
CA LEU A 39 -3.46 5.00 -7.11
C LEU A 39 -2.94 5.00 -5.68
N VAL A 40 -3.85 4.75 -4.76
CA VAL A 40 -3.55 4.42 -3.38
C VAL A 40 -3.73 2.92 -3.24
N TYR A 41 -2.79 2.26 -2.57
CA TYR A 41 -2.83 0.82 -2.41
C TYR A 41 -2.59 0.42 -0.97
N GLY A 42 -3.00 -0.79 -0.65
CA GLY A 42 -2.77 -1.37 0.66
C GLY A 42 -2.34 -2.83 0.56
N ILE A 43 -1.51 -3.24 1.50
CA ILE A 43 -1.11 -4.64 1.67
C ILE A 43 -1.81 -5.16 2.91
N PHE A 44 -2.56 -6.26 2.74
CA PHE A 44 -3.42 -6.83 3.76
C PHE A 44 -2.98 -8.26 4.08
N CYS A 45 -2.74 -8.51 5.37
CA CYS A 45 -2.40 -9.84 5.85
C CYS A 45 -3.59 -10.38 6.64
N ASP A 46 -4.17 -11.50 6.18
CA ASP A 46 -5.40 -12.06 6.73
C ASP A 46 -6.50 -11.01 6.91
N GLY A 47 -6.65 -10.13 5.90
CA GLY A 47 -7.67 -9.10 5.88
C GLY A 47 -7.36 -7.85 6.70
N ILE A 48 -6.20 -7.78 7.35
CA ILE A 48 -5.79 -6.62 8.14
C ILE A 48 -4.81 -5.78 7.34
N CYS A 49 -5.08 -4.48 7.23
CA CYS A 49 -4.21 -3.54 6.54
C CYS A 49 -2.90 -3.38 7.30
N LYS A 50 -1.80 -3.79 6.69
CA LYS A 50 -0.46 -3.66 7.26
C LYS A 50 0.31 -2.49 6.69
N TYR A 51 0.01 -2.06 5.48
CA TYR A 51 0.71 -0.98 4.81
C TYR A 51 -0.21 -0.26 3.83
N LEU A 52 -0.09 1.06 3.79
CA LEU A 52 -0.73 1.91 2.79
C LEU A 52 0.33 2.72 2.07
N GLY A 53 0.24 2.80 0.75
CA GLY A 53 1.14 3.55 -0.09
C GLY A 53 0.43 4.23 -1.22
N LYS A 54 1.17 5.05 -1.95
CA LYS A 54 0.68 5.74 -3.15
C LYS A 54 1.70 5.62 -4.27
N THR A 55 1.22 5.75 -5.49
CA THR A 55 2.10 5.80 -6.66
C THR A 55 1.39 6.49 -7.82
N ILE A 56 2.18 7.08 -8.71
CA ILE A 56 1.71 7.54 -10.01
C ILE A 56 2.13 6.58 -11.12
N GLN A 57 2.88 5.53 -10.79
CA GLN A 57 3.42 4.56 -11.74
C GLN A 57 2.50 3.37 -11.98
N GLY A 58 1.36 3.31 -11.29
CA GLY A 58 0.37 2.27 -11.47
C GLY A 58 0.65 1.01 -10.67
N TYR A 59 0.10 -0.10 -11.14
CA TYR A 59 0.06 -1.35 -10.39
C TYR A 59 1.41 -2.03 -10.19
N SER A 60 2.43 -1.65 -10.95
CA SER A 60 3.76 -2.24 -10.79
C SER A 60 4.36 -1.95 -9.41
N ARG A 61 4.09 -0.78 -8.83
CA ARG A 61 4.66 -0.41 -7.54
C ARG A 61 4.19 -1.34 -6.41
N PRO A 62 2.88 -1.50 -6.16
CA PRO A 62 2.42 -2.36 -5.08
C PRO A 62 2.65 -3.86 -5.32
N LEU A 63 2.86 -4.28 -6.57
CA LEU A 63 3.03 -5.69 -6.92
C LEU A 63 4.48 -6.10 -7.11
N ASN A 64 5.45 -5.25 -6.77
CA ASN A 64 6.88 -5.56 -6.92
C ASN A 64 7.68 -5.40 -5.61
N TYR A 65 7.04 -5.37 -4.45
CA TYR A 65 7.76 -5.27 -3.17
C TYR A 65 8.69 -6.46 -2.92
N HIS A 66 8.35 -7.64 -3.42
CA HIS A 66 9.17 -8.83 -3.26
C HIS A 66 10.51 -8.75 -4.02
N LYS A 67 10.63 -7.82 -4.98
CA LYS A 67 11.84 -7.59 -5.78
C LYS A 67 12.54 -6.29 -5.42
N ASN A 68 11.95 -5.47 -4.55
CA ASN A 68 12.39 -4.10 -4.31
C ASN A 68 13.12 -3.99 -2.97
N ASP A 69 14.36 -3.52 -3.00
CA ASP A 69 15.17 -3.34 -1.80
C ASP A 69 14.89 -2.01 -1.09
N VAL A 70 14.19 -1.07 -1.75
CA VAL A 70 13.97 0.27 -1.20
C VAL A 70 13.10 0.25 0.04
N MET A 71 12.06 -0.59 0.05
CA MET A 71 11.14 -0.71 1.19
C MET A 71 11.31 -2.05 1.89
N LYS A 72 12.47 -2.22 2.51
CA LYS A 72 12.84 -3.47 3.16
C LYS A 72 11.85 -3.90 4.25
N THR A 73 11.35 -2.96 5.03
CA THR A 73 10.37 -3.25 6.10
C THR A 73 9.11 -3.92 5.53
N VAL A 74 8.61 -3.41 4.41
CA VAL A 74 7.42 -3.98 3.75
C VAL A 74 7.74 -5.35 3.17
N ARG A 75 8.86 -5.48 2.46
CA ARG A 75 9.28 -6.75 1.87
C ARG A 75 9.46 -7.83 2.94
N ASP A 76 10.16 -7.51 4.02
CA ASP A 76 10.40 -8.46 5.09
C ASP A 76 9.08 -8.81 5.82
N GLY A 77 8.18 -7.85 5.95
CA GLY A 77 6.85 -8.08 6.53
C GLY A 77 6.02 -9.04 5.69
N ILE A 78 6.03 -8.87 4.37
CA ILE A 78 5.35 -9.80 3.44
C ILE A 78 5.89 -11.22 3.60
N GLU A 79 7.21 -11.35 3.56
CA GLU A 79 7.87 -12.65 3.66
C GLU A 79 7.56 -13.34 5.00
N ALA A 80 7.69 -12.61 6.10
CA ALA A 80 7.41 -13.13 7.43
C ALA A 80 5.94 -13.57 7.58
N SER A 81 5.01 -12.77 7.07
CA SER A 81 3.58 -13.10 7.11
C SER A 81 3.29 -14.37 6.34
N LEU A 82 3.84 -14.52 5.14
CA LEU A 82 3.66 -15.73 4.34
C LEU A 82 4.25 -16.96 5.02
N LYS A 83 5.43 -16.85 5.62
CA LYS A 83 6.07 -17.96 6.35
C LYS A 83 5.28 -18.35 7.61
N ASN A 84 4.49 -17.44 8.15
CA ASN A 84 3.59 -17.72 9.26
C ASN A 84 2.20 -18.22 8.82
N GLY A 85 2.03 -18.55 7.55
CA GLY A 85 0.78 -19.10 7.03
C GLY A 85 -0.31 -18.09 6.79
N MET A 86 0.00 -16.80 6.82
CA MET A 86 -0.99 -15.74 6.57
C MET A 86 -1.16 -15.51 5.08
N SER A 87 -2.37 -15.13 4.65
CA SER A 87 -2.58 -14.62 3.31
C SER A 87 -2.03 -13.20 3.22
N VAL A 88 -1.46 -12.84 2.07
CA VAL A 88 -1.00 -11.48 1.80
C VAL A 88 -1.60 -11.04 0.48
N GLU A 89 -2.55 -10.12 0.56
CA GLU A 89 -3.29 -9.63 -0.59
C GLU A 89 -3.03 -8.15 -0.79
N VAL A 90 -3.10 -7.70 -2.04
CA VAL A 90 -2.89 -6.30 -2.41
C VAL A 90 -4.19 -5.75 -2.96
N TYR A 91 -4.61 -4.62 -2.41
CA TYR A 91 -5.80 -3.89 -2.83
C TYR A 91 -5.40 -2.49 -3.23
N ALA A 92 -6.12 -1.92 -4.17
CA ALA A 92 -5.85 -0.57 -4.64
C ALA A 92 -7.11 0.14 -5.07
N LYS A 93 -7.01 1.47 -5.09
CA LYS A 93 -8.02 2.34 -5.69
C LYS A 93 -7.33 3.32 -6.61
N GLU A 94 -7.71 3.32 -7.87
CA GLU A 94 -7.28 4.34 -8.82
C GLU A 94 -7.91 5.69 -8.46
N ASN A 95 -7.13 6.76 -8.61
CA ASN A 95 -7.63 8.10 -8.34
C ASN A 95 -6.90 9.11 -9.22
N ASP A 96 -7.59 9.63 -10.20
CA ASP A 96 -7.10 10.66 -11.12
C ASP A 96 -7.64 12.05 -10.79
N LEU A 97 -8.23 12.23 -9.63
CA LEU A 97 -8.73 13.52 -9.19
C LEU A 97 -7.58 14.51 -9.01
N VAL A 98 -7.68 15.66 -9.66
CA VAL A 98 -6.73 16.76 -9.54
C VAL A 98 -7.41 17.89 -8.77
N LEU A 99 -6.78 18.34 -7.71
CA LEU A 99 -7.23 19.49 -6.92
C LEU A 99 -6.46 20.73 -7.38
N ARG A 100 -7.13 21.89 -7.36
CA ARG A 100 -6.48 23.17 -7.70
C ARG A 100 -6.52 24.07 -6.48
N HIS A 101 -5.36 24.61 -6.14
CA HIS A 101 -5.24 25.56 -5.05
C HIS A 101 -4.14 26.57 -5.37
N GLU A 102 -4.48 27.85 -5.32
CA GLU A 102 -3.53 28.94 -5.56
C GLU A 102 -2.76 28.79 -6.88
N GLY A 103 -3.44 28.35 -7.94
CA GLY A 103 -2.84 28.14 -9.25
C GLY A 103 -2.04 26.84 -9.39
N LEU A 104 -1.96 26.03 -8.35
CA LEU A 104 -1.25 24.77 -8.36
C LEU A 104 -2.20 23.61 -8.61
N GLU A 105 -1.75 22.64 -9.40
CA GLU A 105 -2.45 21.37 -9.58
C GLU A 105 -1.89 20.35 -8.60
N LEU A 106 -2.77 19.77 -7.79
CA LEU A 106 -2.41 18.80 -6.76
C LEU A 106 -3.14 17.48 -7.05
N ASN A 107 -2.38 16.39 -7.14
CA ASN A 107 -2.99 15.08 -7.27
C ASN A 107 -3.53 14.65 -5.90
N ALA A 108 -4.80 14.20 -5.87
CA ALA A 108 -5.47 13.84 -4.63
C ALA A 108 -4.91 12.56 -3.97
N VAL A 109 -4.16 11.75 -4.71
CA VAL A 109 -3.62 10.47 -4.23
C VAL A 109 -2.83 10.64 -2.93
N GLU A 110 -1.97 11.66 -2.86
CA GLU A 110 -1.16 11.90 -1.66
C GLU A 110 -2.01 12.27 -0.45
N ALA A 111 -2.99 13.14 -0.64
CA ALA A 111 -3.87 13.54 0.44
C ALA A 111 -4.72 12.37 0.94
N ILE A 112 -5.20 11.53 0.04
CA ILE A 112 -5.99 10.35 0.39
C ILE A 112 -5.13 9.35 1.15
N GLU A 113 -3.91 9.08 0.69
CA GLU A 113 -2.98 8.20 1.39
C GLU A 113 -2.74 8.66 2.82
N GLN A 114 -2.41 9.94 2.99
CA GLN A 114 -2.14 10.49 4.32
C GLN A 114 -3.36 10.41 5.24
N ALA A 115 -4.55 10.71 4.72
CA ALA A 115 -5.79 10.60 5.48
C ALA A 115 -6.06 9.16 5.93
N LEU A 116 -5.82 8.19 5.05
CA LEU A 116 -6.02 6.78 5.37
C LEU A 116 -4.98 6.27 6.38
N ILE A 117 -3.72 6.66 6.23
CA ILE A 117 -2.66 6.31 7.19
C ILE A 117 -3.02 6.85 8.57
N THR A 118 -3.45 8.11 8.65
CA THR A 118 -3.84 8.72 9.92
C THR A 118 -5.02 7.99 10.57
N ARG A 119 -6.02 7.61 9.77
CA ARG A 119 -7.21 6.92 10.28
C ARG A 119 -6.93 5.49 10.72
N HIS A 120 -6.18 4.74 9.92
CA HIS A 120 -6.03 3.29 10.12
C HIS A 120 -4.72 2.88 10.79
N THR A 121 -3.74 3.77 10.83
CA THR A 121 -2.44 3.54 11.47
C THR A 121 -1.85 2.16 11.20
N PRO A 122 -1.62 1.78 9.91
CA PRO A 122 -1.12 0.44 9.61
C PRO A 122 0.26 0.21 10.23
N GLU A 123 0.49 -1.02 10.66
CA GLU A 123 1.70 -1.38 11.41
C GLU A 123 3.00 -1.03 10.67
N TRP A 124 3.05 -1.28 9.36
CA TRP A 124 4.28 -1.06 8.60
C TRP A 124 4.49 0.40 8.19
N ASN A 125 3.51 1.26 8.44
CA ASN A 125 3.66 2.72 8.30
C ASN A 125 4.11 3.38 9.60
N SER A 126 4.17 2.66 10.70
CA SER A 126 4.40 3.24 12.04
C SER A 126 5.75 3.96 12.15
N PHE A 127 6.78 3.48 11.45
CA PHE A 127 8.08 4.13 11.44
C PHE A 127 7.99 5.56 10.91
N VAL A 128 7.29 5.77 9.80
CA VAL A 128 7.10 7.09 9.20
C VAL A 128 6.30 7.99 10.13
N GLN A 129 5.23 7.46 10.74
CA GLN A 129 4.40 8.20 11.68
C GLN A 129 5.17 8.57 12.94
N ALA A 130 5.95 7.64 13.50
CA ALA A 130 6.78 7.91 14.67
C ALA A 130 7.79 9.02 14.39
N ALA A 131 8.43 9.02 13.23
CA ALA A 131 9.37 10.07 12.84
C ALA A 131 8.68 11.43 12.73
N SER A 132 7.48 11.49 12.13
CA SER A 132 6.68 12.70 12.01
C SER A 132 6.27 13.23 13.38
N THR A 133 5.80 12.35 14.26
CA THR A 133 5.41 12.72 15.63
C THR A 133 6.60 13.28 16.41
N SER A 134 7.76 12.63 16.28
CA SER A 134 8.98 13.11 16.94
C SER A 134 9.38 14.50 16.48
N ARG A 135 9.21 14.83 15.21
CA ARG A 135 9.48 16.15 14.67
C ARG A 135 8.53 17.20 15.25
N GLU A 136 7.26 16.86 15.35
CA GLU A 136 6.26 17.75 15.95
C GLU A 136 6.57 18.01 17.42
N ASP A 137 6.93 16.98 18.16
CA ASP A 137 7.28 17.08 19.56
C ASP A 137 8.54 17.93 19.79
N ALA A 138 9.44 17.95 18.83
CA ALA A 138 10.68 18.73 18.90
C ALA A 138 10.44 20.23 18.66
N GLN A 139 9.28 20.62 18.21
CA GLN A 139 8.90 22.02 18.00
C GLN A 139 8.23 22.61 19.23
#